data_af40be5b596217ca2acf911d7b248f24
#
_entry.id   af40be5b596217ca2acf911d7b248f24
#
_cell.length_a   1.000
_cell.length_b   1.000
_cell.length_c   1.000
_cell.angle_alpha   90.00
_cell.angle_beta   90.00
_cell.angle_gamma   90.00
#
_symmetry.space_group_name_H-M   'P 1'
#
loop_
_entity.id
_entity.type
_entity.pdbx_description
1 polymer ?
#
loop_
_entity_poly.entity_id
_entity_poly.type
_entity_poly.pdbx_seq_one_letter_code
_entity_poly.pdbx_strand_id
1 'polypeptide(L)'
;MTNLKKALLSKSLFRQCYIMCLFACNISYGHFAAYAVLVLMVIWGAFLVVYSEITRRTALRTRYGFWLIAFFVSSAVTLLLHVLDNAFLNFAFLLHIAICFFIFYSVHTEKQLNFRHELFNISRIIIYLTTVLGAAGLTLLVLGIDFEFLSVKFIIYENRFTGLFMNPNQMAFSAVVAMFCCHMMLKRDFVILAGCRRISRIWLASCMAVNSIALLLSDSNGALVMLIGYAFFFVIYKMFGTESNFNFKQILVRSLSCALAGLVIVSSMFLLRTVCQLGFTQLIKTNQGIVSPMDRPGEEEHTVTFDHENTNVDSGRLVLWQQGLQMVAKHPVFGVGKGNIDYYGKQMFENGIKFSDHYGDLAPLLVDFHNGYLTMLVCAGGLGFVLFSIFGVRFFVATTRHVLRDTRLQQSEFPCMYSFLCAYLVYSVIEVTLLFNVIFTIVFFWLILGYTSCHLTKNIPDHPIEHVQLFGKPFRKSLF
;
A
#
# COMPACT_ATOMS: atom_id res chain seq x y z
N MET A 1 -28.52 -20.36 -11.06
CA MET A 1 -27.25 -20.42 -10.37
C MET A 1 -27.48 -20.19 -8.88
N THR A 2 -27.05 -21.09 -8.01
CA THR A 2 -27.20 -20.92 -6.56
C THR A 2 -26.45 -19.65 -6.10
N ASN A 3 -26.92 -19.00 -5.03
CA ASN A 3 -26.27 -17.77 -4.50
C ASN A 3 -24.80 -18.01 -4.15
N LEU A 4 -24.46 -19.21 -3.67
CA LEU A 4 -23.09 -19.61 -3.37
C LEU A 4 -22.20 -19.61 -4.63
N LYS A 5 -22.67 -20.16 -5.74
CA LYS A 5 -21.90 -20.16 -7.00
C LYS A 5 -21.65 -18.74 -7.51
N LYS A 6 -22.62 -17.82 -7.37
CA LYS A 6 -22.44 -16.40 -7.72
C LYS A 6 -21.37 -15.73 -6.84
N ALA A 7 -21.39 -16.00 -5.54
CA ALA A 7 -20.40 -15.46 -4.60
C ALA A 7 -18.98 -15.97 -4.91
N LEU A 8 -18.80 -17.28 -5.09
CA LEU A 8 -17.51 -17.90 -5.39
C LEU A 8 -16.88 -17.42 -6.71
N LEU A 9 -17.71 -17.05 -7.70
CA LEU A 9 -17.25 -16.53 -8.99
C LEU A 9 -17.12 -15.01 -9.04
N SER A 10 -17.39 -14.31 -7.93
CA SER A 10 -17.33 -12.85 -7.85
C SER A 10 -15.90 -12.37 -7.57
N LYS A 11 -15.23 -11.83 -8.59
CA LYS A 11 -13.92 -11.16 -8.41
C LYS A 11 -14.02 -9.96 -7.47
N SER A 12 -15.13 -9.21 -7.49
CA SER A 12 -15.34 -8.06 -6.60
C SER A 12 -15.41 -8.48 -5.13
N LEU A 13 -16.15 -9.55 -4.82
CA LEU A 13 -16.20 -10.08 -3.46
C LEU A 13 -14.82 -10.60 -3.03
N PHE A 14 -14.15 -11.32 -3.92
CA PHE A 14 -12.79 -11.80 -3.65
C PHE A 14 -11.82 -10.66 -3.31
N ARG A 15 -11.79 -9.58 -4.12
CA ARG A 15 -10.91 -8.43 -3.86
C ARG A 15 -11.15 -7.82 -2.47
N GLN A 16 -12.42 -7.64 -2.10
CA GLN A 16 -12.77 -7.12 -0.77
C GLN A 16 -12.30 -8.07 0.35
N CYS A 17 -12.62 -9.36 0.26
CA CYS A 17 -12.21 -10.36 1.25
C CYS A 17 -10.69 -10.49 1.35
N TYR A 18 -9.98 -10.49 0.21
CA TYR A 18 -8.52 -10.63 0.18
C TYR A 18 -7.80 -9.44 0.82
N ILE A 19 -8.23 -8.21 0.51
CA ILE A 19 -7.70 -7.00 1.17
C ILE A 19 -7.96 -7.04 2.67
N MET A 20 -9.16 -7.45 3.09
CA MET A 20 -9.50 -7.53 4.51
C MET A 20 -8.69 -8.60 5.23
N CYS A 21 -8.47 -9.76 4.60
CA CYS A 21 -7.62 -10.82 5.13
C CYS A 21 -6.18 -10.33 5.32
N LEU A 22 -5.59 -9.69 4.30
CA LEU A 22 -4.24 -9.13 4.38
C LEU A 22 -4.14 -7.98 5.39
N PHE A 23 -5.18 -7.16 5.52
CA PHE A 23 -5.23 -6.14 6.56
C PHE A 23 -5.24 -6.78 7.97
N ALA A 24 -6.02 -7.84 8.15
CA ALA A 24 -6.06 -8.58 9.41
C ALA A 24 -4.71 -9.24 9.76
N CYS A 25 -3.91 -9.64 8.76
CA CYS A 25 -2.54 -10.12 8.97
C CYS A 25 -1.61 -9.07 9.60
N ASN A 26 -1.95 -7.78 9.51
CA ASN A 26 -1.16 -6.70 10.10
C ASN A 26 -1.53 -6.42 11.58
N ILE A 27 -2.61 -7.03 12.08
CA ILE A 27 -3.10 -6.83 13.44
C ILE A 27 -2.47 -7.87 14.36
N SER A 28 -1.91 -7.43 15.47
CA SER A 28 -1.37 -8.30 16.50
C SER A 28 -2.42 -9.34 16.94
N TYR A 29 -2.02 -10.61 17.09
CA TYR A 29 -2.88 -11.79 17.34
C TYR A 29 -3.92 -12.13 16.26
N GLY A 30 -4.39 -11.20 15.47
CA GLY A 30 -5.21 -11.49 14.31
C GLY A 30 -4.45 -12.28 13.23
N HIS A 31 -3.13 -12.16 13.21
CA HIS A 31 -2.29 -12.71 12.17
C HIS A 31 -2.32 -14.25 12.10
N PHE A 32 -2.35 -14.98 13.22
CA PHE A 32 -2.37 -16.45 13.21
C PHE A 32 -3.59 -17.01 12.48
N ALA A 33 -4.79 -16.53 12.85
CA ALA A 33 -6.01 -16.92 12.16
C ALA A 33 -6.05 -16.39 10.71
N ALA A 34 -5.57 -15.16 10.49
CA ALA A 34 -5.56 -14.54 9.19
C ALA A 34 -4.61 -15.24 8.20
N TYR A 35 -3.46 -15.76 8.62
CA TYR A 35 -2.57 -16.55 7.76
C TYR A 35 -3.21 -17.89 7.34
N ALA A 36 -3.95 -18.56 8.21
CA ALA A 36 -4.69 -19.76 7.82
C ALA A 36 -5.76 -19.45 6.77
N VAL A 37 -6.49 -18.35 6.95
CA VAL A 37 -7.48 -17.86 5.98
C VAL A 37 -6.79 -17.41 4.67
N LEU A 38 -5.61 -16.82 4.74
CA LEU A 38 -4.85 -16.35 3.58
C LEU A 38 -4.53 -17.49 2.60
N VAL A 39 -4.18 -18.68 3.10
CA VAL A 39 -3.96 -19.85 2.25
C VAL A 39 -5.23 -20.17 1.45
N LEU A 40 -6.40 -20.19 2.09
CA LEU A 40 -7.68 -20.41 1.42
C LEU A 40 -7.99 -19.29 0.41
N MET A 41 -7.65 -18.05 0.74
CA MET A 41 -7.80 -16.92 -0.18
C MET A 41 -6.91 -17.04 -1.42
N VAL A 42 -5.65 -17.48 -1.27
CA VAL A 42 -4.75 -17.70 -2.41
C VAL A 42 -5.29 -18.82 -3.31
N ILE A 43 -5.81 -19.91 -2.74
CA ILE A 43 -6.44 -21.00 -3.51
C ILE A 43 -7.68 -20.48 -4.26
N TRP A 44 -8.55 -19.70 -3.60
CA TRP A 44 -9.72 -19.10 -4.24
C TRP A 44 -9.31 -18.12 -5.35
N GLY A 45 -8.29 -17.29 -5.11
CA GLY A 45 -7.74 -16.40 -6.11
C GLY A 45 -7.18 -17.12 -7.34
N ALA A 46 -6.39 -18.18 -7.13
CA ALA A 46 -5.88 -19.03 -8.19
C ALA A 46 -7.01 -19.65 -9.03
N PHE A 47 -8.03 -20.19 -8.37
CA PHE A 47 -9.25 -20.68 -9.05
C PHE A 47 -9.90 -19.59 -9.91
N LEU A 48 -10.08 -18.38 -9.38
CA LEU A 48 -10.68 -17.27 -10.12
C LEU A 48 -9.81 -16.82 -11.31
N VAL A 49 -8.46 -16.85 -11.19
CA VAL A 49 -7.55 -16.58 -12.30
C VAL A 49 -7.79 -17.58 -13.40
N VAL A 50 -7.68 -18.89 -13.11
CA VAL A 50 -7.88 -19.97 -14.09
C VAL A 50 -9.27 -19.90 -14.72
N TYR A 51 -10.34 -19.78 -13.91
CA TYR A 51 -11.71 -19.66 -14.40
C TYR A 51 -11.90 -18.47 -15.35
N SER A 52 -11.31 -17.31 -15.00
CA SER A 52 -11.43 -16.11 -15.84
C SER A 52 -10.63 -16.20 -17.14
N GLU A 53 -9.52 -16.92 -17.14
CA GLU A 53 -8.73 -17.16 -18.38
C GLU A 53 -9.48 -18.10 -19.32
N ILE A 54 -10.02 -19.21 -18.81
CA ILE A 54 -10.78 -20.18 -19.63
C ILE A 54 -12.04 -19.51 -20.22
N THR A 55 -12.76 -18.72 -19.42
CA THR A 55 -14.07 -18.18 -19.83
C THR A 55 -13.99 -16.86 -20.58
N ARG A 56 -13.01 -16.00 -20.28
CA ARG A 56 -12.97 -14.60 -20.73
C ARG A 56 -11.64 -14.18 -21.36
N ARG A 57 -10.60 -14.98 -21.26
CA ARG A 57 -9.22 -14.63 -21.69
C ARG A 57 -8.79 -13.26 -21.13
N THR A 58 -8.95 -13.10 -19.82
CA THR A 58 -8.77 -11.82 -19.11
C THR A 58 -7.38 -11.25 -19.31
N ALA A 59 -6.34 -12.08 -19.24
CA ALA A 59 -4.95 -11.65 -19.39
C ALA A 59 -4.70 -10.95 -20.73
N LEU A 60 -5.24 -11.50 -21.83
CA LEU A 60 -5.09 -10.92 -23.19
C LEU A 60 -5.91 -9.63 -23.37
N ARG A 61 -7.01 -9.46 -22.61
CA ARG A 61 -7.85 -8.25 -22.64
C ARG A 61 -7.37 -7.16 -21.68
N THR A 62 -6.48 -7.53 -20.77
CA THR A 62 -5.90 -6.60 -19.81
C THR A 62 -4.99 -5.59 -20.52
N ARG A 63 -5.13 -4.32 -20.20
CA ARG A 63 -4.30 -3.25 -20.77
C ARG A 63 -2.83 -3.52 -20.48
N TYR A 64 -2.00 -3.56 -21.53
CA TYR A 64 -0.59 -3.97 -21.45
C TYR A 64 -0.38 -5.38 -20.89
N GLY A 65 -1.41 -6.23 -20.91
CA GLY A 65 -1.39 -7.59 -20.34
C GLY A 65 -0.30 -8.47 -20.93
N PHE A 66 0.10 -8.26 -22.19
CA PHE A 66 1.23 -8.97 -22.81
C PHE A 66 2.51 -8.87 -21.95
N TRP A 67 2.87 -7.70 -21.46
CA TRP A 67 4.07 -7.50 -20.65
C TRP A 67 3.96 -8.16 -19.27
N LEU A 68 2.75 -8.17 -18.69
CA LEU A 68 2.49 -8.86 -17.43
C LEU A 68 2.53 -10.38 -17.59
N ILE A 69 2.00 -10.91 -18.71
CA ILE A 69 2.10 -12.33 -19.05
C ILE A 69 3.56 -12.71 -19.26
N ALA A 70 4.32 -11.91 -20.02
CA ALA A 70 5.73 -12.17 -20.27
C ALA A 70 6.55 -12.17 -18.96
N PHE A 71 6.29 -11.20 -18.06
CA PHE A 71 6.87 -11.18 -16.72
C PHE A 71 6.50 -12.43 -15.90
N PHE A 72 5.23 -12.81 -15.90
CA PHE A 72 4.74 -14.00 -15.21
C PHE A 72 5.41 -15.28 -15.72
N VAL A 73 5.53 -15.42 -17.05
CA VAL A 73 6.24 -16.54 -17.68
C VAL A 73 7.73 -16.55 -17.30
N SER A 74 8.39 -15.38 -17.33
CA SER A 74 9.79 -15.26 -16.87
C SER A 74 9.93 -15.70 -15.40
N SER A 75 9.03 -15.30 -14.53
CA SER A 75 9.03 -15.72 -13.10
C SER A 75 8.73 -17.23 -12.94
N ALA A 76 7.90 -17.81 -13.81
CA ALA A 76 7.67 -19.25 -13.84
C ALA A 76 8.93 -20.02 -14.31
N VAL A 77 9.69 -19.46 -15.27
CA VAL A 77 10.99 -20.03 -15.66
C VAL A 77 11.97 -19.98 -14.48
N THR A 78 12.01 -18.86 -13.73
CA THR A 78 12.83 -18.78 -12.50
C THR A 78 12.47 -19.90 -11.52
N LEU A 79 11.17 -20.16 -11.31
CA LEU A 79 10.72 -21.27 -10.45
C LEU A 79 11.22 -22.64 -10.94
N LEU A 80 11.16 -22.87 -12.27
CA LEU A 80 11.62 -24.14 -12.84
C LEU A 80 13.13 -24.33 -12.76
N LEU A 81 13.91 -23.26 -12.87
CA LEU A 81 15.37 -23.31 -12.74
C LEU A 81 15.83 -23.59 -11.31
N HIS A 82 15.01 -23.25 -10.31
CA HIS A 82 15.29 -23.38 -8.87
C HIS A 82 14.27 -24.28 -8.16
N VAL A 83 13.77 -25.32 -8.84
CA VAL A 83 12.68 -26.18 -8.35
C VAL A 83 13.04 -27.01 -7.12
N LEU A 84 14.32 -27.31 -6.93
CA LEU A 84 14.81 -28.14 -5.78
C LEU A 84 14.95 -27.31 -4.48
N ASP A 85 14.95 -26.00 -4.58
CA ASP A 85 15.08 -25.11 -3.43
C ASP A 85 13.66 -24.89 -2.80
N ASN A 86 13.31 -23.71 -2.35
CA ASN A 86 11.99 -23.44 -1.75
C ASN A 86 10.86 -23.34 -2.82
N ALA A 87 10.65 -24.44 -3.58
CA ALA A 87 9.71 -24.48 -4.71
C ALA A 87 8.28 -24.12 -4.31
N PHE A 88 7.81 -24.64 -3.16
CA PHE A 88 6.46 -24.37 -2.66
C PHE A 88 6.24 -22.86 -2.40
N LEU A 89 7.20 -22.23 -1.74
CA LEU A 89 7.11 -20.82 -1.41
C LEU A 89 7.17 -19.94 -2.67
N ASN A 90 8.07 -20.26 -3.60
CA ASN A 90 8.16 -19.58 -4.90
C ASN A 90 6.88 -19.74 -5.72
N PHE A 91 6.26 -20.92 -5.69
CA PHE A 91 4.96 -21.16 -6.32
C PHE A 91 3.85 -20.31 -5.68
N ALA A 92 3.82 -20.21 -4.35
CA ALA A 92 2.85 -19.35 -3.65
C ALA A 92 3.00 -17.86 -4.04
N PHE A 93 4.24 -17.35 -4.16
CA PHE A 93 4.50 -16.01 -4.66
C PHE A 93 4.07 -15.85 -6.12
N LEU A 94 4.31 -16.84 -6.97
CA LEU A 94 3.85 -16.81 -8.36
C LEU A 94 2.32 -16.73 -8.46
N LEU A 95 1.59 -17.49 -7.63
CA LEU A 95 0.13 -17.39 -7.54
C LEU A 95 -0.32 -16.01 -7.06
N HIS A 96 0.35 -15.44 -6.06
CA HIS A 96 0.06 -14.10 -5.59
C HIS A 96 0.25 -13.04 -6.69
N ILE A 97 1.33 -13.15 -7.47
CA ILE A 97 1.58 -12.28 -8.64
C ILE A 97 0.46 -12.41 -9.67
N ALA A 98 0.00 -13.65 -9.97
CA ALA A 98 -1.13 -13.86 -10.87
C ALA A 98 -2.42 -13.21 -10.36
N ILE A 99 -2.68 -13.29 -9.05
CA ILE A 99 -3.82 -12.63 -8.40
C ILE A 99 -3.72 -11.10 -8.56
N CYS A 100 -2.55 -10.51 -8.30
CA CYS A 100 -2.32 -9.07 -8.48
C CYS A 100 -2.59 -8.63 -9.94
N PHE A 101 -2.10 -9.37 -10.92
CA PHE A 101 -2.23 -9.01 -12.33
C PHE A 101 -3.63 -9.26 -12.91
N PHE A 102 -4.21 -10.44 -12.64
CA PHE A 102 -5.38 -10.92 -13.36
C PHE A 102 -6.69 -10.81 -12.57
N ILE A 103 -6.62 -10.37 -11.31
CA ILE A 103 -7.81 -10.05 -10.52
C ILE A 103 -7.81 -8.57 -10.09
N PHE A 104 -6.72 -8.06 -9.53
CA PHE A 104 -6.68 -6.69 -9.02
C PHE A 104 -6.45 -5.66 -10.13
N TYR A 105 -5.43 -5.85 -10.97
CA TYR A 105 -5.16 -4.91 -12.06
C TYR A 105 -6.18 -5.02 -13.21
N SER A 106 -6.72 -6.20 -13.48
CA SER A 106 -7.62 -6.46 -14.62
C SER A 106 -9.05 -5.93 -14.44
N VAL A 107 -9.35 -5.16 -13.40
CA VAL A 107 -10.71 -4.61 -13.08
C VAL A 107 -11.39 -3.99 -14.29
N HIS A 108 -10.66 -3.25 -15.11
CA HIS A 108 -11.19 -2.59 -16.31
C HIS A 108 -11.77 -3.55 -17.37
N THR A 109 -11.52 -4.86 -17.25
CA THR A 109 -12.13 -5.87 -18.13
C THR A 109 -13.54 -6.27 -17.70
N GLU A 110 -13.97 -5.86 -16.52
CA GLU A 110 -15.27 -6.20 -15.92
C GLU A 110 -16.33 -5.14 -16.27
N LYS A 111 -16.96 -5.26 -17.44
CA LYS A 111 -17.88 -4.25 -18.03
C LYS A 111 -19.05 -3.82 -17.14
N GLN A 112 -19.53 -4.68 -16.23
CA GLN A 112 -20.68 -4.41 -15.37
C GLN A 112 -20.31 -3.90 -13.98
N LEU A 113 -19.02 -3.77 -13.68
CA LEU A 113 -18.55 -3.36 -12.36
C LEU A 113 -18.59 -1.84 -12.23
N ASN A 114 -19.32 -1.34 -11.24
CA ASN A 114 -19.11 0.01 -10.74
C ASN A 114 -17.89 0.02 -9.80
N PHE A 115 -16.70 0.25 -10.37
CA PHE A 115 -15.46 0.25 -9.62
C PHE A 115 -15.44 1.33 -8.52
N ARG A 116 -16.15 2.46 -8.70
CA ARG A 116 -16.27 3.51 -7.69
C ARG A 116 -17.03 3.03 -6.48
N HIS A 117 -18.10 2.25 -6.69
CA HIS A 117 -18.86 1.64 -5.58
C HIS A 117 -18.00 0.66 -4.79
N GLU A 118 -17.25 -0.21 -5.49
CA GLU A 118 -16.33 -1.15 -4.85
C GLU A 118 -15.23 -0.41 -4.07
N LEU A 119 -14.57 0.57 -4.69
CA LEU A 119 -13.54 1.39 -4.05
C LEU A 119 -14.09 2.15 -2.84
N PHE A 120 -15.31 2.69 -2.93
CA PHE A 120 -15.96 3.35 -1.79
C PHE A 120 -16.15 2.40 -0.61
N ASN A 121 -16.63 1.17 -0.85
CA ASN A 121 -16.83 0.17 0.21
C ASN A 121 -15.51 -0.23 0.86
N ILE A 122 -14.50 -0.54 0.05
CA ILE A 122 -13.14 -0.88 0.54
C ILE A 122 -12.58 0.29 1.35
N SER A 123 -12.64 1.51 0.82
CA SER A 123 -12.15 2.71 1.51
C SER A 123 -12.85 2.94 2.85
N ARG A 124 -14.18 2.77 2.90
CA ARG A 124 -14.95 2.93 4.14
C ARG A 124 -14.49 1.95 5.23
N ILE A 125 -14.27 0.69 4.86
CA ILE A 125 -13.83 -0.34 5.79
C ILE A 125 -12.41 -0.04 6.29
N ILE A 126 -11.48 0.32 5.39
CA ILE A 126 -10.10 0.67 5.76
C ILE A 126 -10.08 1.87 6.70
N ILE A 127 -10.81 2.95 6.38
CA ILE A 127 -10.90 4.14 7.25
C ILE A 127 -11.39 3.75 8.63
N TYR A 128 -12.51 2.99 8.69
CA TYR A 128 -13.11 2.60 9.94
C TYR A 128 -12.16 1.77 10.81
N LEU A 129 -11.62 0.69 10.26
CA LEU A 129 -10.74 -0.22 10.99
C LEU A 129 -9.46 0.47 11.45
N THR A 130 -8.78 1.16 10.54
CA THR A 130 -7.51 1.83 10.88
C THR A 130 -7.73 2.93 11.93
N THR A 131 -8.82 3.70 11.81
CA THR A 131 -9.12 4.76 12.78
C THR A 131 -9.50 4.20 14.15
N VAL A 132 -10.32 3.13 14.20
CA VAL A 132 -10.71 2.50 15.48
C VAL A 132 -9.49 1.90 16.17
N LEU A 133 -8.67 1.14 15.45
CA LEU A 133 -7.45 0.54 16.01
C LEU A 133 -6.42 1.60 16.41
N GLY A 134 -6.26 2.66 15.60
CA GLY A 134 -5.39 3.79 15.91
C GLY A 134 -5.87 4.56 17.14
N ALA A 135 -7.17 4.88 17.24
CA ALA A 135 -7.75 5.56 18.38
C ALA A 135 -7.65 4.73 19.66
N ALA A 136 -7.93 3.42 19.57
CA ALA A 136 -7.77 2.51 20.71
C ALA A 136 -6.32 2.47 21.19
N GLY A 137 -5.35 2.31 20.27
CA GLY A 137 -3.93 2.34 20.62
C GLY A 137 -3.49 3.66 21.23
N LEU A 138 -3.92 4.80 20.68
CA LEU A 138 -3.63 6.14 21.25
C LEU A 138 -4.25 6.32 22.64
N THR A 139 -5.45 5.80 22.85
CA THR A 139 -6.09 5.85 24.18
C THR A 139 -5.28 5.05 25.20
N LEU A 140 -4.87 3.83 24.86
CA LEU A 140 -4.03 3.00 25.73
C LEU A 140 -2.68 3.65 26.01
N LEU A 141 -2.06 4.28 25.00
CA LEU A 141 -0.83 5.04 25.15
C LEU A 141 -0.98 6.19 26.15
N VAL A 142 -2.06 6.97 26.04
CA VAL A 142 -2.34 8.11 26.95
C VAL A 142 -2.62 7.63 28.39
N LEU A 143 -3.25 6.47 28.54
CA LEU A 143 -3.49 5.85 29.85
C LEU A 143 -2.24 5.18 30.45
N GLY A 144 -1.10 5.21 29.75
CA GLY A 144 0.13 4.55 30.21
C GLY A 144 0.04 3.02 30.22
N ILE A 145 -0.91 2.44 29.49
CA ILE A 145 -1.12 1.00 29.40
C ILE A 145 -0.27 0.47 28.26
N ASP A 146 0.87 -0.09 28.60
CA ASP A 146 1.72 -0.88 27.69
C ASP A 146 1.75 -2.32 28.20
N PHE A 147 1.58 -3.29 27.32
CA PHE A 147 1.53 -4.68 27.71
C PHE A 147 2.16 -5.60 26.67
N GLU A 148 2.72 -6.69 27.16
CA GLU A 148 3.22 -7.77 26.36
C GLU A 148 2.37 -9.02 26.60
N PHE A 149 2.00 -9.71 25.52
CA PHE A 149 1.29 -10.99 25.60
C PHE A 149 1.84 -11.94 24.55
N LEU A 150 2.22 -13.16 24.95
CA LEU A 150 2.86 -14.17 24.09
C LEU A 150 4.02 -13.62 23.26
N SER A 151 4.92 -12.84 23.90
CA SER A 151 6.10 -12.21 23.28
C SER A 151 5.79 -11.16 22.20
N VAL A 152 4.54 -10.71 22.10
CA VAL A 152 4.16 -9.58 21.23
C VAL A 152 3.97 -8.35 22.09
N LYS A 153 4.78 -7.32 21.82
CA LYS A 153 4.64 -6.00 22.46
C LYS A 153 3.55 -5.20 21.76
N PHE A 154 2.67 -4.60 22.59
CA PHE A 154 1.61 -3.74 22.12
C PHE A 154 1.95 -2.29 22.46
N ILE A 155 1.30 -1.37 21.79
CA ILE A 155 1.34 0.07 21.98
C ILE A 155 2.70 0.67 21.61
N ILE A 156 3.80 0.19 22.22
CA ILE A 156 5.16 0.69 21.96
C ILE A 156 6.08 -0.49 21.59
N TYR A 157 6.79 -0.34 20.49
CA TYR A 157 7.83 -1.26 20.03
C TYR A 157 9.05 -0.45 19.59
N GLU A 158 10.22 -0.71 20.18
CA GLU A 158 11.48 0.01 19.91
C GLU A 158 11.33 1.54 20.01
N ASN A 159 10.75 2.04 21.10
CA ASN A 159 10.44 3.47 21.31
C ASN A 159 9.58 4.12 20.22
N ARG A 160 8.77 3.34 19.51
CA ARG A 160 7.90 3.76 18.41
C ARG A 160 6.47 3.32 18.68
N PHE A 161 5.51 4.16 18.35
CA PHE A 161 4.10 3.80 18.48
C PHE A 161 3.73 2.72 17.43
N THR A 162 3.29 1.58 17.89
CA THR A 162 2.76 0.48 17.08
C THR A 162 1.25 0.28 17.26
N GLY A 163 0.70 0.74 18.37
CA GLY A 163 -0.70 0.52 18.72
C GLY A 163 -1.04 -0.97 18.80
N LEU A 164 -2.08 -1.36 18.08
CA LEU A 164 -2.55 -2.77 18.01
C LEU A 164 -2.06 -3.49 16.74
N PHE A 165 -1.10 -2.91 16.01
CA PHE A 165 -0.49 -3.53 14.83
C PHE A 165 0.77 -4.31 15.18
N MET A 166 1.20 -5.22 14.29
CA MET A 166 2.39 -6.04 14.52
C MET A 166 3.69 -5.24 14.54
N ASN A 167 3.76 -4.14 13.80
CA ASN A 167 4.92 -3.25 13.83
C ASN A 167 4.55 -1.81 13.45
N PRO A 168 5.39 -0.82 13.83
CA PRO A 168 5.10 0.58 13.59
C PRO A 168 4.99 0.96 12.11
N ASN A 169 5.76 0.32 11.21
CA ASN A 169 5.71 0.61 9.79
C ASN A 169 4.38 0.19 9.15
N GLN A 170 3.85 -0.98 9.54
CA GLN A 170 2.54 -1.46 9.06
C GLN A 170 1.39 -0.55 9.55
N MET A 171 1.43 -0.13 10.81
CA MET A 171 0.47 0.82 11.36
C MET A 171 0.53 2.14 10.60
N ALA A 172 1.73 2.72 10.47
CA ALA A 172 1.94 3.99 9.78
C ALA A 172 1.47 3.98 8.34
N PHE A 173 1.79 2.92 7.59
CA PHE A 173 1.37 2.79 6.21
C PHE A 173 -0.15 2.60 6.08
N SER A 174 -0.76 1.82 6.98
CA SER A 174 -2.23 1.69 7.04
C SER A 174 -2.90 3.04 7.30
N ALA A 175 -2.29 3.88 8.16
CA ALA A 175 -2.75 5.24 8.40
C ALA A 175 -2.67 6.12 7.14
N VAL A 176 -1.58 6.06 6.37
CA VAL A 176 -1.45 6.78 5.08
C VAL A 176 -2.53 6.34 4.10
N VAL A 177 -2.79 5.04 3.97
CA VAL A 177 -3.86 4.52 3.10
C VAL A 177 -5.24 5.01 3.57
N ALA A 178 -5.52 5.02 4.89
CA ALA A 178 -6.77 5.55 5.42
C ALA A 178 -6.94 7.05 5.13
N MET A 179 -5.88 7.85 5.29
CA MET A 179 -5.90 9.29 4.94
C MET A 179 -6.14 9.53 3.45
N PHE A 180 -5.49 8.74 2.58
CA PHE A 180 -5.77 8.74 1.14
C PHE A 180 -7.25 8.43 0.84
N CYS A 181 -7.81 7.39 1.46
CA CYS A 181 -9.21 7.03 1.33
C CYS A 181 -10.14 8.15 1.81
N CYS A 182 -9.84 8.80 2.95
CA CYS A 182 -10.58 9.97 3.43
C CYS A 182 -10.57 11.09 2.40
N HIS A 183 -9.38 11.42 1.83
CA HIS A 183 -9.27 12.47 0.82
C HIS A 183 -10.11 12.16 -0.43
N MET A 184 -10.11 10.91 -0.91
CA MET A 184 -10.99 10.52 -2.02
C MET A 184 -12.47 10.70 -1.66
N MET A 185 -12.89 10.32 -0.46
CA MET A 185 -14.30 10.44 -0.03
C MET A 185 -14.76 11.89 0.17
N LEU A 186 -13.85 12.84 0.31
CA LEU A 186 -14.18 14.27 0.26
C LEU A 186 -14.57 14.76 -1.14
N LYS A 187 -14.21 14.01 -2.20
CA LYS A 187 -14.60 14.37 -3.59
C LYS A 187 -16.06 14.04 -3.82
N ARG A 188 -16.85 15.10 -4.06
CA ARG A 188 -18.31 14.99 -4.23
C ARG A 188 -18.68 14.06 -5.40
N ASP A 189 -18.00 14.22 -6.54
CA ASP A 189 -18.32 13.46 -7.75
C ASP A 189 -18.01 11.97 -7.58
N PHE A 190 -16.93 11.62 -6.88
CA PHE A 190 -16.62 10.23 -6.54
C PHE A 190 -17.77 9.55 -5.78
N VAL A 191 -18.31 10.21 -4.73
CA VAL A 191 -19.38 9.65 -3.89
C VAL A 191 -20.68 9.52 -4.68
N ILE A 192 -21.03 10.52 -5.50
CA ILE A 192 -22.23 10.48 -6.34
C ILE A 192 -22.14 9.37 -7.39
N LEU A 193 -21.02 9.26 -8.09
CA LEU A 193 -20.79 8.24 -9.12
C LEU A 193 -20.66 6.82 -8.54
N ALA A 194 -20.25 6.70 -7.26
CA ALA A 194 -20.31 5.44 -6.53
C ALA A 194 -21.75 5.00 -6.21
N GLY A 195 -22.73 5.91 -6.30
CA GLY A 195 -24.11 5.63 -5.89
C GLY A 195 -24.27 5.51 -4.38
N CYS A 196 -23.40 6.14 -3.60
CA CYS A 196 -23.34 6.01 -2.16
C CYS A 196 -23.80 7.29 -1.44
N ARG A 197 -24.21 7.11 -0.16
CA ARG A 197 -24.55 8.24 0.70
C ARG A 197 -23.26 8.96 1.15
N ARG A 198 -23.32 10.28 1.18
CA ARG A 198 -22.20 11.13 1.60
C ARG A 198 -21.89 10.92 3.09
N ILE A 199 -20.62 10.75 3.40
CA ILE A 199 -20.12 10.69 4.78
C ILE A 199 -19.88 12.11 5.29
N SER A 200 -20.07 12.30 6.59
CA SER A 200 -19.80 13.60 7.25
C SER A 200 -18.35 14.05 7.03
N ARG A 201 -18.17 15.30 6.65
CA ARG A 201 -16.84 15.91 6.51
C ARG A 201 -16.11 15.99 7.84
N ILE A 202 -16.84 16.25 8.92
CA ILE A 202 -16.27 16.32 10.27
C ILE A 202 -15.72 14.94 10.65
N TRP A 203 -16.51 13.87 10.41
CA TRP A 203 -16.06 12.50 10.67
C TRP A 203 -14.79 12.14 9.87
N LEU A 204 -14.74 12.47 8.57
CA LEU A 204 -13.56 12.21 7.76
C LEU A 204 -12.34 13.01 8.24
N ALA A 205 -12.53 14.27 8.67
CA ALA A 205 -11.47 15.09 9.24
C ALA A 205 -10.96 14.50 10.58
N SER A 206 -11.86 14.02 11.45
CA SER A 206 -11.49 13.33 12.69
C SER A 206 -10.70 12.05 12.41
N CYS A 207 -11.13 11.25 11.42
CA CYS A 207 -10.38 10.07 10.99
C CYS A 207 -8.98 10.44 10.48
N MET A 208 -8.87 11.49 9.68
CA MET A 208 -7.57 11.99 9.20
C MET A 208 -6.68 12.44 10.36
N ALA A 209 -7.22 13.15 11.36
CA ALA A 209 -6.46 13.62 12.53
C ALA A 209 -5.91 12.43 13.35
N VAL A 210 -6.75 11.44 13.67
CA VAL A 210 -6.32 10.23 14.41
C VAL A 210 -5.21 9.50 13.67
N ASN A 211 -5.40 9.26 12.38
CA ASN A 211 -4.42 8.55 11.56
C ASN A 211 -3.13 9.37 11.37
N SER A 212 -3.20 10.71 11.31
CA SER A 212 -2.01 11.57 11.26
C SER A 212 -1.19 11.47 12.56
N ILE A 213 -1.84 11.55 13.72
CA ILE A 213 -1.17 11.40 15.02
C ILE A 213 -0.50 10.02 15.10
N ALA A 214 -1.22 8.95 14.78
CA ALA A 214 -0.68 7.60 14.80
C ALA A 214 0.54 7.45 13.88
N LEU A 215 0.49 8.01 12.66
CA LEU A 215 1.62 8.04 11.72
C LEU A 215 2.83 8.79 12.32
N LEU A 216 2.62 9.99 12.88
CA LEU A 216 3.71 10.82 13.40
C LEU A 216 4.41 10.18 14.61
N LEU A 217 3.64 9.49 15.47
CA LEU A 217 4.19 8.77 16.63
C LEU A 217 4.86 7.45 16.27
N SER A 218 4.52 6.86 15.12
CA SER A 218 5.13 5.61 14.66
C SER A 218 6.60 5.74 14.28
N ASP A 219 7.09 6.93 14.08
CA ASP A 219 8.45 7.22 13.63
C ASP A 219 8.84 6.52 12.33
N SER A 220 7.86 6.24 11.46
CA SER A 220 8.09 5.58 10.17
C SER A 220 8.49 6.58 9.09
N ASN A 221 9.78 6.68 8.81
CA ASN A 221 10.29 7.53 7.73
C ASN A 221 9.73 7.13 6.36
N GLY A 222 9.58 5.83 6.12
CA GLY A 222 9.01 5.33 4.87
C GLY A 222 7.58 5.78 4.63
N ALA A 223 6.71 5.62 5.62
CA ALA A 223 5.32 6.06 5.52
C ALA A 223 5.21 7.59 5.42
N LEU A 224 6.09 8.34 6.11
CA LEU A 224 6.15 9.78 6.00
C LEU A 224 6.55 10.22 4.58
N VAL A 225 7.57 9.59 3.96
CA VAL A 225 7.95 9.82 2.56
C VAL A 225 6.80 9.55 1.62
N MET A 226 6.02 8.48 1.86
CA MET A 226 4.82 8.18 1.08
C MET A 226 3.77 9.30 1.17
N LEU A 227 3.48 9.80 2.38
CA LEU A 227 2.50 10.88 2.58
C LEU A 227 2.97 12.20 1.95
N ILE A 228 4.24 12.56 2.16
CA ILE A 228 4.87 13.75 1.54
C ILE A 228 4.81 13.63 0.02
N GLY A 229 5.20 12.49 -0.53
CA GLY A 229 5.14 12.22 -1.96
C GLY A 229 3.72 12.34 -2.51
N TYR A 230 2.72 11.79 -1.80
CA TYR A 230 1.33 11.91 -2.17
C TYR A 230 0.86 13.38 -2.25
N ALA A 231 1.14 14.16 -1.22
CA ALA A 231 0.80 15.57 -1.18
C ALA A 231 1.51 16.36 -2.30
N PHE A 232 2.79 16.08 -2.51
CA PHE A 232 3.60 16.73 -3.53
C PHE A 232 3.10 16.43 -4.96
N PHE A 233 2.87 15.17 -5.30
CA PHE A 233 2.34 14.80 -6.62
C PHE A 233 0.92 15.33 -6.84
N PHE A 234 0.12 15.43 -5.78
CA PHE A 234 -1.19 16.04 -5.87
C PHE A 234 -1.11 17.55 -6.18
N VAL A 235 -0.16 18.26 -5.57
CA VAL A 235 0.11 19.68 -5.89
C VAL A 235 0.61 19.82 -7.33
N ILE A 236 1.58 19.03 -7.76
CA ILE A 236 2.06 19.03 -9.16
C ILE A 236 0.88 18.84 -10.12
N TYR A 237 0.06 17.86 -9.87
CA TYR A 237 -1.10 17.59 -10.70
C TYR A 237 -2.05 18.80 -10.76
N LYS A 238 -2.33 19.45 -9.62
CA LYS A 238 -3.17 20.64 -9.58
C LYS A 238 -2.58 21.84 -10.31
N MET A 239 -1.27 21.99 -10.28
CA MET A 239 -0.57 23.10 -10.93
C MET A 239 -0.47 22.91 -12.45
N PHE A 240 -0.25 21.70 -12.94
CA PHE A 240 -0.01 21.42 -14.36
C PHE A 240 -1.20 20.83 -15.10
N GLY A 241 -2.19 20.29 -14.43
CA GLY A 241 -3.35 19.66 -15.05
C GLY A 241 -4.43 20.64 -15.54
N THR A 242 -4.29 21.95 -15.36
CA THR A 242 -5.36 22.94 -15.64
C THR A 242 -5.41 23.45 -17.08
N GLU A 243 -4.30 23.39 -17.81
CA GLU A 243 -4.17 23.94 -19.16
C GLU A 243 -3.33 23.01 -20.03
N SER A 244 -3.58 23.01 -21.32
CA SER A 244 -2.86 22.16 -22.27
C SER A 244 -1.63 22.85 -22.89
N ASN A 245 -1.57 24.19 -22.86
CA ASN A 245 -0.49 24.97 -23.48
C ASN A 245 0.11 25.93 -22.46
N PHE A 246 1.36 25.70 -22.10
CA PHE A 246 2.13 26.56 -21.22
C PHE A 246 3.24 27.23 -22.00
N ASN A 247 3.42 28.55 -21.80
CA ASN A 247 4.64 29.24 -22.22
C ASN A 247 5.77 28.97 -21.20
N PHE A 248 7.01 29.22 -21.60
CA PHE A 248 8.20 28.95 -20.77
C PHE A 248 8.12 29.64 -19.39
N LYS A 249 7.64 30.88 -19.32
CA LYS A 249 7.49 31.64 -18.08
C LYS A 249 6.49 30.95 -17.13
N GLN A 250 5.36 30.47 -17.65
CA GLN A 250 4.36 29.75 -16.86
C GLN A 250 4.92 28.42 -16.34
N ILE A 251 5.68 27.67 -17.17
CA ILE A 251 6.34 26.44 -16.74
C ILE A 251 7.31 26.75 -15.60
N LEU A 252 8.16 27.76 -15.74
CA LEU A 252 9.14 28.16 -14.73
C LEU A 252 8.45 28.54 -13.42
N VAL A 253 7.45 29.43 -13.45
CA VAL A 253 6.72 29.86 -12.25
C VAL A 253 6.05 28.68 -11.56
N ARG A 254 5.36 27.80 -12.29
CA ARG A 254 4.69 26.63 -11.72
C ARG A 254 5.69 25.64 -11.12
N SER A 255 6.84 25.42 -11.78
CA SER A 255 7.90 24.55 -11.25
C SER A 255 8.48 25.10 -9.95
N LEU A 256 8.77 26.40 -9.89
CA LEU A 256 9.23 27.07 -8.66
C LEU A 256 8.16 27.01 -7.56
N SER A 257 6.89 27.21 -7.90
CA SER A 257 5.77 27.08 -6.95
C SER A 257 5.64 25.65 -6.42
N CYS A 258 5.81 24.62 -7.26
CA CYS A 258 5.83 23.22 -6.83
C CYS A 258 7.03 22.94 -5.91
N ALA A 259 8.22 23.46 -6.24
CA ALA A 259 9.40 23.30 -5.40
C ALA A 259 9.21 23.94 -4.01
N LEU A 260 8.67 25.16 -3.97
CA LEU A 260 8.34 25.85 -2.72
C LEU A 260 7.28 25.11 -1.92
N ALA A 261 6.21 24.65 -2.58
CA ALA A 261 5.17 23.83 -1.93
C ALA A 261 5.76 22.53 -1.36
N GLY A 262 6.66 21.85 -2.10
CA GLY A 262 7.39 20.68 -1.63
C GLY A 262 8.20 20.97 -0.38
N LEU A 263 8.96 22.05 -0.36
CA LEU A 263 9.72 22.47 0.80
C LEU A 263 8.83 22.72 2.02
N VAL A 264 7.71 23.44 1.82
CA VAL A 264 6.73 23.72 2.88
C VAL A 264 6.11 22.42 3.42
N ILE A 265 5.72 21.49 2.54
CA ILE A 265 5.16 20.18 2.93
C ILE A 265 6.16 19.41 3.78
N VAL A 266 7.41 19.28 3.32
CA VAL A 266 8.47 18.57 4.04
C VAL A 266 8.70 19.20 5.41
N SER A 267 8.98 20.50 5.47
CA SER A 267 9.26 21.22 6.71
C SER A 267 8.09 21.14 7.70
N SER A 268 6.84 21.29 7.21
CA SER A 268 5.66 21.19 8.05
C SER A 268 5.47 19.79 8.63
N MET A 269 5.73 18.74 7.86
CA MET A 269 5.60 17.35 8.33
C MET A 269 6.63 17.01 9.40
N PHE A 270 7.88 17.43 9.23
CA PHE A 270 8.91 17.23 10.26
C PHE A 270 8.60 18.04 11.52
N LEU A 271 8.19 19.30 11.40
CA LEU A 271 7.79 20.13 12.54
C LEU A 271 6.61 19.49 13.30
N LEU A 272 5.55 19.08 12.58
CA LEU A 272 4.39 18.42 13.18
C LEU A 272 4.78 17.12 13.90
N ARG A 273 5.71 16.33 13.32
CA ARG A 273 6.24 15.13 13.96
C ARG A 273 6.92 15.47 15.30
N THR A 274 7.85 16.41 15.29
CA THR A 274 8.57 16.83 16.51
C THR A 274 7.59 17.35 17.58
N VAL A 275 6.66 18.23 17.20
CA VAL A 275 5.66 18.77 18.13
C VAL A 275 4.77 17.66 18.69
N CYS A 276 4.33 16.74 17.85
CA CYS A 276 3.48 15.61 18.24
C CYS A 276 4.22 14.68 19.23
N GLN A 277 5.46 14.29 18.91
CA GLN A 277 6.29 13.43 19.77
C GLN A 277 6.58 14.07 21.11
N LEU A 278 6.99 15.35 21.13
CA LEU A 278 7.23 16.09 22.38
C LEU A 278 5.95 16.22 23.23
N GLY A 279 4.82 16.55 22.59
CA GLY A 279 3.53 16.68 23.28
C GLY A 279 3.07 15.39 23.94
N PHE A 280 3.19 14.26 23.23
CA PHE A 280 2.83 12.95 23.78
C PHE A 280 3.82 12.47 24.85
N THR A 281 5.11 12.72 24.70
CA THR A 281 6.12 12.43 25.74
C THR A 281 5.79 13.16 27.04
N GLN A 282 5.43 14.45 26.97
CA GLN A 282 5.01 15.21 28.15
C GLN A 282 3.71 14.69 28.76
N LEU A 283 2.72 14.38 27.92
CA LEU A 283 1.42 13.85 28.36
C LEU A 283 1.58 12.51 29.10
N ILE A 284 2.42 11.61 28.58
CA ILE A 284 2.69 10.31 29.19
C ILE A 284 3.41 10.50 30.53
N LYS A 285 4.44 11.34 30.62
CA LYS A 285 5.15 11.64 31.87
C LYS A 285 4.19 12.19 32.94
N THR A 286 3.28 13.07 32.55
CA THR A 286 2.29 13.63 33.48
C THR A 286 1.33 12.57 33.99
N ASN A 287 0.89 11.64 33.11
CA ASN A 287 -0.06 10.59 33.47
C ASN A 287 0.59 9.47 34.30
N GLN A 288 1.85 9.14 34.06
CA GLN A 288 2.60 8.16 34.86
C GLN A 288 2.77 8.62 36.30
N GLY A 289 2.81 9.95 36.58
CA GLY A 289 2.79 10.51 37.92
C GLY A 289 1.44 10.40 38.63
N ILE A 290 0.34 10.13 37.93
CA ILE A 290 -1.04 10.02 38.47
C ILE A 290 -1.42 8.55 38.67
N VAL A 291 -1.02 7.67 37.79
CA VAL A 291 -1.22 6.22 37.88
C VAL A 291 -0.03 5.67 38.64
N SER A 292 -0.19 5.46 39.96
CA SER A 292 0.81 4.83 40.82
C SER A 292 1.24 3.52 40.20
N PRO A 293 2.53 3.28 39.91
CA PRO A 293 2.97 1.97 39.48
C PRO A 293 2.67 1.01 40.61
N MET A 294 2.02 -0.08 40.33
CA MET A 294 2.07 -1.25 41.19
C MET A 294 3.58 -1.59 41.28
N ASP A 295 4.17 -1.26 42.43
CA ASP A 295 5.62 -1.36 42.68
C ASP A 295 6.15 -2.73 42.23
N ARG A 296 6.78 -2.76 41.10
CA ARG A 296 7.68 -3.87 40.72
C ARG A 296 9.07 -3.46 41.17
N PRO A 297 9.60 -4.01 42.26
CA PRO A 297 10.93 -3.68 42.75
C PRO A 297 11.95 -4.12 41.70
N GLY A 298 12.63 -3.19 41.06
CA GLY A 298 13.82 -3.46 40.24
C GLY A 298 13.74 -3.18 38.74
N GLU A 299 12.62 -2.64 38.21
CA GLU A 299 12.60 -2.13 36.84
C GLU A 299 13.00 -0.64 36.83
N GLU A 300 14.06 -0.30 36.11
CA GLU A 300 14.42 1.08 35.81
C GLU A 300 13.22 1.79 35.19
N GLU A 301 12.98 3.03 35.60
CA GLU A 301 11.93 3.91 35.12
C GLU A 301 12.04 4.08 33.60
N HIS A 302 11.39 3.20 32.82
CA HIS A 302 11.35 3.31 31.37
C HIS A 302 10.53 4.53 30.96
N THR A 303 11.19 5.68 30.92
CA THR A 303 10.64 6.87 30.29
C THR A 303 10.48 6.58 28.80
N VAL A 304 9.22 6.46 28.35
CA VAL A 304 8.91 6.37 26.91
C VAL A 304 9.38 7.66 26.25
N THR A 305 10.50 7.59 25.60
CA THR A 305 10.96 8.63 24.68
C THR A 305 10.70 8.12 23.26
N PHE A 306 9.99 8.89 22.43
CA PHE A 306 9.84 8.56 21.00
C PHE A 306 11.14 8.86 20.22
N ASP A 307 12.28 8.75 20.91
CA ASP A 307 13.60 9.01 20.37
C ASP A 307 14.19 7.69 19.90
N HIS A 308 14.07 7.43 18.63
CA HIS A 308 14.72 6.29 18.01
C HIS A 308 16.19 6.70 17.77
N GLU A 309 17.08 6.36 18.70
CA GLU A 309 18.52 6.51 18.57
C GLU A 309 19.08 5.65 17.42
N ASN A 310 18.57 5.84 16.22
CA ASN A 310 19.24 5.34 15.03
C ASN A 310 20.34 6.31 14.64
N THR A 311 21.47 6.19 15.33
CA THR A 311 22.71 6.87 15.00
C THR A 311 23.25 6.52 13.60
N ASN A 312 22.70 5.49 12.97
CA ASN A 312 23.04 5.08 11.61
C ASN A 312 21.96 5.55 10.62
N VAL A 313 22.26 6.58 9.85
CA VAL A 313 21.42 7.18 8.80
C VAL A 313 20.86 6.15 7.81
N ASP A 314 21.53 5.03 7.60
CA ASP A 314 21.17 4.02 6.61
C ASP A 314 20.38 2.83 7.16
N SER A 315 20.16 2.73 8.49
CA SER A 315 19.45 1.59 9.12
C SER A 315 19.97 0.21 8.65
N GLY A 316 21.24 0.15 8.18
CA GLY A 316 21.83 -1.05 7.58
C GLY A 316 21.33 -1.42 6.19
N ARG A 317 20.54 -0.57 5.54
CA ARG A 317 20.01 -0.80 4.18
C ARG A 317 21.09 -0.86 3.13
N LEU A 318 22.17 -0.07 3.26
CA LEU A 318 23.28 -0.09 2.30
C LEU A 318 23.93 -1.48 2.22
N VAL A 319 24.09 -2.16 3.35
CA VAL A 319 24.61 -3.53 3.39
C VAL A 319 23.68 -4.49 2.68
N LEU A 320 22.35 -4.40 2.95
CA LEU A 320 21.34 -5.20 2.25
C LEU A 320 21.36 -4.96 0.74
N TRP A 321 21.49 -3.70 0.30
CA TRP A 321 21.55 -3.37 -1.12
C TRP A 321 22.82 -3.91 -1.78
N GLN A 322 23.95 -3.85 -1.08
CA GLN A 322 25.19 -4.44 -1.54
C GLN A 322 25.08 -5.97 -1.72
N GLN A 323 24.50 -6.65 -0.73
CA GLN A 323 24.23 -8.09 -0.80
C GLN A 323 23.27 -8.42 -1.95
N GLY A 324 22.20 -7.65 -2.12
CA GLY A 324 21.27 -7.81 -3.24
C GLY A 324 21.92 -7.65 -4.61
N LEU A 325 22.78 -6.63 -4.79
CA LEU A 325 23.51 -6.42 -6.05
C LEU A 325 24.49 -7.55 -6.34
N GLN A 326 25.15 -8.11 -5.31
CA GLN A 326 26.02 -9.29 -5.49
C GLN A 326 25.22 -10.54 -5.92
N MET A 327 23.99 -10.73 -5.37
CA MET A 327 23.09 -11.80 -5.84
C MET A 327 22.68 -11.61 -7.28
N VAL A 328 22.34 -10.37 -7.69
CA VAL A 328 22.04 -10.05 -9.10
C VAL A 328 23.22 -10.38 -10.01
N ALA A 329 24.44 -10.05 -9.61
CA ALA A 329 25.63 -10.34 -10.40
C ALA A 329 25.85 -11.85 -10.65
N LYS A 330 25.43 -12.71 -9.69
CA LYS A 330 25.50 -14.17 -9.84
C LYS A 330 24.33 -14.76 -10.64
N HIS A 331 23.13 -14.15 -10.55
CA HIS A 331 21.91 -14.63 -11.19
C HIS A 331 21.26 -13.54 -12.07
N PRO A 332 21.97 -13.00 -13.11
CA PRO A 332 21.59 -11.74 -13.74
C PRO A 332 20.32 -11.81 -14.61
N VAL A 333 20.00 -12.97 -15.19
CA VAL A 333 18.95 -13.07 -16.24
C VAL A 333 17.59 -13.37 -15.63
N PHE A 334 17.46 -14.43 -14.85
CA PHE A 334 16.18 -14.92 -14.32
C PHE A 334 16.03 -14.69 -12.82
N GLY A 335 17.12 -14.30 -12.10
CA GLY A 335 17.11 -14.15 -10.65
C GLY A 335 16.99 -15.49 -9.92
N VAL A 336 16.63 -15.44 -8.64
CA VAL A 336 16.59 -16.64 -7.76
C VAL A 336 15.19 -17.00 -7.25
N GLY A 337 14.20 -16.13 -7.42
CA GLY A 337 12.89 -16.26 -6.78
C GLY A 337 12.89 -15.82 -5.31
N LYS A 338 11.73 -15.35 -4.83
CA LYS A 338 11.62 -14.75 -3.49
C LYS A 338 11.92 -15.76 -2.37
N GLY A 339 11.41 -16.98 -2.48
CA GLY A 339 11.59 -18.03 -1.48
C GLY A 339 13.03 -18.51 -1.32
N ASN A 340 13.91 -18.19 -2.27
CA ASN A 340 15.29 -18.66 -2.31
C ASN A 340 16.30 -17.57 -1.88
N ILE A 341 15.87 -16.36 -1.57
CA ILE A 341 16.79 -15.27 -1.16
C ILE A 341 17.61 -15.70 0.05
N ASP A 342 16.99 -16.25 1.09
CA ASP A 342 17.69 -16.69 2.30
C ASP A 342 18.64 -17.86 2.02
N TYR A 343 18.20 -18.83 1.22
CA TYR A 343 19.02 -19.98 0.83
C TYR A 343 20.32 -19.57 0.11
N TYR A 344 20.19 -18.76 -0.95
CA TYR A 344 21.37 -18.26 -1.69
C TYR A 344 22.16 -17.26 -0.84
N GLY A 345 21.52 -16.51 0.03
CA GLY A 345 22.18 -15.62 0.97
C GLY A 345 23.15 -16.37 1.91
N LYS A 346 22.70 -17.48 2.49
CA LYS A 346 23.55 -18.35 3.33
C LYS A 346 24.70 -19.02 2.56
N GLN A 347 24.54 -19.26 1.28
CA GLN A 347 25.62 -19.77 0.43
C GLN A 347 26.66 -18.70 0.04
N MET A 348 26.23 -17.44 -0.07
CA MET A 348 27.06 -16.36 -0.57
C MET A 348 27.76 -15.53 0.51
N PHE A 349 27.17 -15.48 1.70
CA PHE A 349 27.61 -14.65 2.80
C PHE A 349 27.74 -15.49 4.06
N GLU A 350 28.85 -15.35 4.76
CA GLU A 350 29.17 -16.13 5.96
C GLU A 350 28.06 -16.10 7.03
N ASN A 351 27.41 -14.94 7.20
CA ASN A 351 26.31 -14.72 8.14
C ASN A 351 24.95 -14.62 7.46
N GLY A 352 24.79 -15.16 6.23
CA GLY A 352 23.57 -15.00 5.47
C GLY A 352 23.26 -13.57 5.03
N ILE A 353 22.03 -13.30 4.64
CA ILE A 353 21.55 -11.92 4.41
C ILE A 353 21.40 -11.22 5.76
N LYS A 354 21.77 -9.94 5.82
CA LYS A 354 21.59 -9.13 7.04
C LYS A 354 20.15 -9.25 7.55
N PHE A 355 19.99 -9.45 8.86
CA PHE A 355 18.72 -9.73 9.56
C PHE A 355 18.09 -11.12 9.32
N SER A 356 18.70 -12.02 8.52
CA SER A 356 18.16 -13.37 8.31
C SER A 356 18.01 -14.13 9.63
N ASP A 357 19.03 -14.09 10.49
CA ASP A 357 19.01 -14.76 11.80
C ASP A 357 17.92 -14.24 12.75
N HIS A 358 17.52 -12.99 12.59
CA HIS A 358 16.44 -12.37 13.37
C HIS A 358 15.07 -13.02 13.09
N TYR A 359 14.87 -13.54 11.88
CA TYR A 359 13.61 -14.16 11.46
C TYR A 359 13.55 -15.69 11.67
N GLY A 360 14.69 -16.34 12.01
CA GLY A 360 14.73 -17.79 12.22
C GLY A 360 14.11 -18.57 11.07
N ASP A 361 13.19 -19.49 11.37
CA ASP A 361 12.51 -20.33 10.38
C ASP A 361 11.62 -19.56 9.38
N LEU A 362 11.27 -18.32 9.71
CA LEU A 362 10.51 -17.44 8.82
C LEU A 362 11.37 -16.65 7.83
N ALA A 363 12.71 -16.76 7.92
CA ALA A 363 13.63 -16.05 7.04
C ALA A 363 13.34 -16.23 5.54
N PRO A 364 13.02 -17.43 5.01
CA PRO A 364 12.69 -17.59 3.59
C PRO A 364 11.49 -16.75 3.13
N LEU A 365 10.55 -16.47 4.04
CA LEU A 365 9.38 -15.65 3.78
C LEU A 365 9.65 -14.15 3.91
N LEU A 366 10.36 -13.76 4.97
CA LEU A 366 10.45 -12.37 5.43
C LEU A 366 11.71 -11.62 4.94
N VAL A 367 12.84 -12.33 4.70
CA VAL A 367 14.08 -11.68 4.26
C VAL A 367 13.89 -10.98 2.93
N ASP A 368 14.24 -9.71 2.88
CA ASP A 368 14.21 -8.88 1.68
C ASP A 368 15.29 -7.76 1.74
N PHE A 369 15.32 -6.89 0.73
CA PHE A 369 16.33 -5.85 0.61
C PHE A 369 15.83 -4.45 0.98
N HIS A 370 14.63 -4.32 1.57
CA HIS A 370 13.98 -3.02 1.83
C HIS A 370 14.07 -2.06 0.64
N ASN A 371 13.93 -2.61 -0.58
CA ASN A 371 13.90 -1.89 -1.84
C ASN A 371 13.13 -2.75 -2.85
N GLY A 372 11.96 -2.29 -3.28
CA GLY A 372 11.07 -3.05 -4.16
C GLY A 372 11.66 -3.30 -5.55
N TYR A 373 12.48 -2.38 -6.07
CA TYR A 373 13.13 -2.53 -7.37
C TYR A 373 14.29 -3.54 -7.29
N LEU A 374 15.13 -3.44 -6.27
CA LEU A 374 16.23 -4.38 -6.06
C LEU A 374 15.71 -5.78 -5.76
N THR A 375 14.69 -5.90 -4.90
CA THR A 375 14.05 -7.19 -4.62
C THR A 375 13.46 -7.81 -5.89
N MET A 376 12.83 -7.00 -6.77
CA MET A 376 12.34 -7.48 -8.05
C MET A 376 13.50 -7.95 -8.96
N LEU A 377 14.60 -7.20 -8.99
CA LEU A 377 15.78 -7.56 -9.80
C LEU A 377 16.42 -8.85 -9.30
N VAL A 378 16.53 -9.05 -7.98
CA VAL A 378 17.03 -10.31 -7.39
C VAL A 378 16.08 -11.47 -7.67
N CYS A 379 14.77 -11.27 -7.49
CA CYS A 379 13.80 -12.36 -7.61
C CYS A 379 13.52 -12.78 -9.06
N ALA A 380 13.39 -11.82 -9.98
CA ALA A 380 12.98 -12.06 -11.37
C ALA A 380 14.10 -11.84 -12.40
N GLY A 381 15.29 -11.45 -11.95
CA GLY A 381 16.43 -11.12 -12.79
C GLY A 381 16.23 -9.90 -13.68
N GLY A 382 17.21 -9.60 -14.51
CA GLY A 382 17.18 -8.49 -15.45
C GLY A 382 16.08 -8.62 -16.50
N LEU A 383 15.77 -9.83 -16.95
CA LEU A 383 14.69 -10.06 -17.92
C LEU A 383 13.33 -9.68 -17.32
N GLY A 384 13.01 -10.21 -16.13
CA GLY A 384 11.76 -9.88 -15.46
C GLY A 384 11.67 -8.39 -15.14
N PHE A 385 12.75 -7.79 -14.63
CA PHE A 385 12.80 -6.37 -14.33
C PHE A 385 12.52 -5.48 -15.56
N VAL A 386 13.11 -5.80 -16.73
CA VAL A 386 12.88 -5.07 -17.97
C VAL A 386 11.43 -5.20 -18.44
N LEU A 387 10.87 -6.41 -18.43
CA LEU A 387 9.47 -6.65 -18.83
C LEU A 387 8.50 -5.87 -17.95
N PHE A 388 8.72 -5.88 -16.64
CA PHE A 388 7.90 -5.10 -15.68
C PHE A 388 8.08 -3.60 -15.88
N SER A 389 9.30 -3.14 -16.12
CA SER A 389 9.59 -1.72 -16.37
C SER A 389 8.91 -1.21 -17.64
N ILE A 390 8.88 -2.02 -18.71
CA ILE A 390 8.15 -1.66 -19.95
C ILE A 390 6.65 -1.51 -19.66
N PHE A 391 6.06 -2.43 -18.87
CA PHE A 391 4.67 -2.30 -18.42
C PHE A 391 4.46 -0.99 -17.65
N GLY A 392 5.29 -0.73 -16.64
CA GLY A 392 5.20 0.46 -15.80
C GLY A 392 5.32 1.75 -16.61
N VAL A 393 6.37 1.88 -17.44
CA VAL A 393 6.60 3.06 -18.29
C VAL A 393 5.40 3.29 -19.21
N ARG A 394 4.93 2.26 -19.92
CA ARG A 394 3.76 2.39 -20.82
C ARG A 394 2.50 2.83 -20.06
N PHE A 395 2.25 2.25 -18.88
CA PHE A 395 1.11 2.61 -18.07
C PHE A 395 1.19 4.07 -17.60
N PHE A 396 2.30 4.46 -16.98
CA PHE A 396 2.45 5.81 -16.42
C PHE A 396 2.51 6.89 -17.51
N VAL A 397 3.19 6.65 -18.63
CA VAL A 397 3.19 7.59 -19.78
C VAL A 397 1.79 7.78 -20.36
N ALA A 398 1.03 6.69 -20.55
CA ALA A 398 -0.35 6.81 -21.05
C ALA A 398 -1.24 7.54 -20.04
N THR A 399 -1.10 7.23 -18.75
CA THR A 399 -1.86 7.87 -17.67
C THR A 399 -1.55 9.35 -17.55
N THR A 400 -0.27 9.73 -17.57
CA THR A 400 0.18 11.13 -17.53
C THR A 400 -0.37 11.93 -18.71
N ARG A 401 -0.26 11.37 -19.92
CA ARG A 401 -0.81 12.02 -21.12
C ARG A 401 -2.31 12.24 -21.05
N HIS A 402 -3.04 11.26 -20.51
CA HIS A 402 -4.49 11.34 -20.34
C HIS A 402 -4.87 12.43 -19.32
N VAL A 403 -4.18 12.42 -18.19
CA VAL A 403 -4.34 13.39 -17.10
C VAL A 403 -4.11 14.83 -17.56
N LEU A 404 -3.04 15.07 -18.32
CA LEU A 404 -2.69 16.42 -18.77
C LEU A 404 -3.62 16.94 -19.89
N ARG A 405 -4.35 16.06 -20.56
CA ARG A 405 -5.23 16.42 -21.68
C ARG A 405 -6.70 16.60 -21.29
N ASP A 406 -7.16 15.93 -20.24
CA ASP A 406 -8.56 15.95 -19.84
C ASP A 406 -8.77 16.71 -18.53
N THR A 407 -9.12 17.99 -18.63
CA THR A 407 -9.38 18.87 -17.48
C THR A 407 -10.57 18.42 -16.64
N ARG A 408 -11.50 17.63 -17.19
CA ARG A 408 -12.66 17.08 -16.44
C ARG A 408 -12.24 16.11 -15.36
N LEU A 409 -11.12 15.41 -15.55
CA LEU A 409 -10.58 14.48 -14.56
C LEU A 409 -10.12 15.16 -13.27
N GLN A 410 -9.85 16.46 -13.29
CA GLN A 410 -9.34 17.17 -12.13
C GLN A 410 -10.31 17.27 -10.97
N GLN A 411 -11.62 17.21 -11.25
CA GLN A 411 -12.66 17.25 -10.21
C GLN A 411 -13.03 15.86 -9.71
N SER A 412 -12.59 14.80 -10.39
CA SER A 412 -12.83 13.40 -10.04
C SER A 412 -11.87 12.89 -8.96
N GLU A 413 -12.00 11.61 -8.61
CA GLU A 413 -11.08 10.85 -7.75
C GLU A 413 -9.71 10.58 -8.40
N PHE A 414 -9.61 10.74 -9.72
CA PHE A 414 -8.44 10.37 -10.50
C PHE A 414 -7.13 11.05 -10.04
N PRO A 415 -7.08 12.36 -9.72
CA PRO A 415 -5.88 13.00 -9.19
C PRO A 415 -5.36 12.36 -7.92
N CYS A 416 -6.27 11.97 -7.03
CA CYS A 416 -5.91 11.30 -5.79
C CYS A 416 -5.27 9.94 -6.08
N MET A 417 -5.91 9.11 -6.92
CA MET A 417 -5.40 7.80 -7.28
C MET A 417 -4.04 7.89 -7.98
N TYR A 418 -3.91 8.79 -8.94
CA TYR A 418 -2.66 8.95 -9.69
C TYR A 418 -1.51 9.44 -8.81
N SER A 419 -1.76 10.43 -7.95
CA SER A 419 -0.77 10.93 -6.99
C SER A 419 -0.35 9.86 -5.99
N PHE A 420 -1.29 9.01 -5.54
CA PHE A 420 -0.99 7.86 -4.70
C PHE A 420 -0.05 6.88 -5.40
N LEU A 421 -0.34 6.54 -6.66
CA LEU A 421 0.51 5.62 -7.43
C LEU A 421 1.93 6.18 -7.63
N CYS A 422 2.06 7.46 -7.95
CA CYS A 422 3.37 8.11 -8.10
C CYS A 422 4.16 8.11 -6.78
N ALA A 423 3.52 8.46 -5.67
CA ALA A 423 4.13 8.43 -4.34
C ALA A 423 4.54 7.01 -3.93
N TYR A 424 3.72 6.03 -4.26
CA TYR A 424 4.00 4.63 -3.97
C TYR A 424 5.23 4.11 -4.71
N LEU A 425 5.46 4.54 -5.95
CA LEU A 425 6.69 4.20 -6.68
C LEU A 425 7.93 4.81 -6.01
N VAL A 426 7.84 6.03 -5.49
CA VAL A 426 8.94 6.64 -4.71
C VAL A 426 9.17 5.85 -3.41
N TYR A 427 8.11 5.51 -2.70
CA TYR A 427 8.18 4.70 -1.49
C TYR A 427 8.82 3.33 -1.73
N SER A 428 8.59 2.74 -2.92
CA SER A 428 9.16 1.44 -3.31
C SER A 428 10.70 1.44 -3.42
N VAL A 429 11.36 2.60 -3.41
CA VAL A 429 12.83 2.69 -3.33
C VAL A 429 13.35 2.29 -1.95
N ILE A 430 12.53 2.47 -0.91
CA ILE A 430 12.94 2.27 0.49
C ILE A 430 12.18 1.13 1.18
N GLU A 431 11.24 0.48 0.48
CA GLU A 431 10.46 -0.67 0.98
C GLU A 431 10.09 -1.64 -0.14
N VAL A 432 9.84 -2.91 0.21
CA VAL A 432 9.42 -3.95 -0.74
C VAL A 432 7.92 -3.90 -0.93
N THR A 433 7.49 -3.13 -1.91
CA THR A 433 6.08 -2.76 -2.06
C THR A 433 5.49 -2.96 -3.46
N LEU A 434 6.26 -3.40 -4.45
CA LEU A 434 5.77 -3.61 -5.82
C LEU A 434 5.21 -5.01 -6.05
N LEU A 435 6.03 -6.03 -5.72
CA LEU A 435 5.77 -7.46 -5.84
C LEU A 435 6.64 -8.20 -4.83
N PHE A 436 6.53 -9.51 -4.79
CA PHE A 436 7.37 -10.40 -3.99
C PHE A 436 7.26 -10.23 -2.47
N ASN A 437 6.14 -9.65 -2.02
CA ASN A 437 5.72 -9.71 -0.65
C ASN A 437 4.19 -9.85 -0.60
N VAL A 438 3.62 -10.51 0.41
CA VAL A 438 2.19 -10.77 0.53
C VAL A 438 1.62 -9.89 1.64
N ILE A 439 1.53 -8.60 1.35
CA ILE A 439 1.06 -7.58 2.30
C ILE A 439 -0.09 -6.76 1.72
N PHE A 440 -0.93 -6.25 2.61
CA PHE A 440 -2.08 -5.42 2.29
C PHE A 440 -1.76 -4.29 1.31
N THR A 441 -0.64 -3.61 1.51
CA THR A 441 -0.27 -2.40 0.76
C THR A 441 0.02 -2.68 -0.71
N ILE A 442 0.65 -3.82 -1.02
CA ILE A 442 0.91 -4.24 -2.41
C ILE A 442 -0.40 -4.48 -3.15
N VAL A 443 -1.30 -5.23 -2.54
CA VAL A 443 -2.59 -5.54 -3.17
C VAL A 443 -3.43 -4.28 -3.34
N PHE A 444 -3.38 -3.37 -2.38
CA PHE A 444 -4.05 -2.07 -2.50
C PHE A 444 -3.46 -1.23 -3.64
N PHE A 445 -2.13 -1.21 -3.80
CA PHE A 445 -1.49 -0.55 -4.95
C PHE A 445 -1.99 -1.14 -6.28
N TRP A 446 -2.01 -2.46 -6.44
CA TRP A 446 -2.50 -3.11 -7.65
C TRP A 446 -3.99 -2.83 -7.92
N LEU A 447 -4.78 -2.73 -6.86
CA LEU A 447 -6.19 -2.34 -6.97
C LEU A 447 -6.34 -0.90 -7.49
N ILE A 448 -5.63 0.06 -6.89
CA ILE A 448 -5.65 1.47 -7.34
C ILE A 448 -5.13 1.60 -8.77
N LEU A 449 -4.10 0.83 -9.14
CA LEU A 449 -3.60 0.76 -10.51
C LEU A 449 -4.68 0.27 -11.48
N GLY A 450 -5.43 -0.77 -11.09
CA GLY A 450 -6.55 -1.30 -11.85
C GLY A 450 -7.69 -0.30 -12.01
N TYR A 451 -8.09 0.39 -10.94
CA TYR A 451 -9.13 1.43 -11.01
C TYR A 451 -8.68 2.64 -11.83
N THR A 452 -7.41 3.03 -11.73
CA THR A 452 -6.83 4.09 -12.59
C THR A 452 -6.91 3.68 -14.06
N SER A 453 -6.66 2.40 -14.36
CA SER A 453 -6.80 1.85 -15.72
C SER A 453 -8.24 1.94 -16.26
N CYS A 454 -9.26 1.91 -15.41
CA CYS A 454 -10.65 2.10 -15.84
C CYS A 454 -10.89 3.46 -16.48
N HIS A 455 -10.25 4.52 -16.00
CA HIS A 455 -10.34 5.86 -16.59
C HIS A 455 -9.66 5.98 -17.95
N LEU A 456 -8.76 5.06 -18.29
CA LEU A 456 -8.08 5.02 -19.59
C LEU A 456 -8.86 4.24 -20.65
N THR A 457 -9.96 3.57 -20.26
CA THR A 457 -10.80 2.81 -21.20
C THR A 457 -11.95 3.67 -21.69
N LYS A 458 -12.22 3.63 -23.02
CA LYS A 458 -13.27 4.44 -23.68
C LYS A 458 -14.71 4.07 -23.25
N ASN A 459 -14.90 3.12 -22.36
CA ASN A 459 -16.21 2.57 -21.97
C ASN A 459 -16.78 3.16 -20.66
N ILE A 460 -16.15 4.16 -20.07
CA ILE A 460 -16.75 4.90 -18.96
C ILE A 460 -17.63 5.98 -19.57
N PRO A 461 -18.95 6.04 -19.26
CA PRO A 461 -19.81 7.12 -19.71
C PRO A 461 -19.18 8.44 -19.25
N ASP A 462 -18.95 9.36 -20.18
CA ASP A 462 -18.40 10.68 -19.90
C ASP A 462 -19.36 11.57 -19.09
N HIS A 463 -20.59 11.09 -18.89
CA HIS A 463 -21.61 11.80 -18.13
C HIS A 463 -22.04 10.96 -16.92
N PRO A 464 -22.30 11.59 -15.77
CA PRO A 464 -23.02 10.95 -14.69
C PRO A 464 -24.34 10.44 -15.26
N ILE A 465 -24.69 9.16 -14.95
CA ILE A 465 -25.97 8.58 -15.33
C ILE A 465 -27.06 9.58 -14.92
N GLU A 466 -27.83 10.07 -15.88
CA GLU A 466 -28.88 11.10 -15.64
C GLU A 466 -29.92 10.68 -14.59
N HIS A 467 -29.94 9.40 -14.21
CA HIS A 467 -30.85 8.83 -13.23
C HIS A 467 -30.12 7.98 -12.19
N VAL A 468 -29.47 8.63 -11.23
CA VAL A 468 -29.16 7.97 -9.96
C VAL A 468 -30.40 8.09 -9.07
N GLN A 469 -31.19 7.02 -9.00
CA GLN A 469 -32.30 6.93 -8.04
C GLN A 469 -31.72 6.75 -6.61
N LEU A 470 -31.68 7.81 -5.84
CA LEU A 470 -31.53 7.75 -4.40
C LEU A 470 -32.95 7.71 -3.80
N PHE A 471 -33.32 6.60 -3.18
CA PHE A 471 -34.63 6.39 -2.53
C PHE A 471 -35.86 6.53 -3.47
N GLY A 472 -35.81 5.93 -4.67
CA GLY A 472 -36.98 5.85 -5.55
C GLY A 472 -37.44 7.15 -6.21
N LYS A 473 -36.70 8.25 -6.07
CA LYS A 473 -36.98 9.51 -6.76
C LYS A 473 -35.82 9.89 -7.69
N PRO A 474 -36.09 10.29 -8.96
CA PRO A 474 -35.06 10.76 -9.86
C PRO A 474 -34.47 12.08 -9.32
N PHE A 475 -33.15 12.10 -9.14
CA PHE A 475 -32.42 13.30 -8.76
C PHE A 475 -32.33 14.21 -10.00
N ARG A 476 -33.21 15.21 -10.10
CA ARG A 476 -33.12 16.24 -11.12
C ARG A 476 -31.92 17.13 -10.82
N LYS A 477 -30.94 17.20 -11.72
CA LYS A 477 -29.89 18.24 -11.68
C LYS A 477 -30.55 19.61 -11.67
N SER A 478 -30.51 20.34 -10.56
CA SER A 478 -30.52 21.79 -10.61
C SER A 478 -29.10 22.22 -11.00
N LEU A 479 -28.99 22.82 -12.17
CA LEU A 479 -27.87 23.61 -12.63
C LEU A 479 -27.46 24.61 -11.56
N PHE A 480 -26.26 24.45 -11.01
CA PHE A 480 -25.34 25.55 -10.69
C PHE A 480 -23.97 24.97 -10.39
#